data_bb84465338482a062c0363f80ea3d3e9
#
_entry.id   bb84465338482a062c0363f80ea3d3e9
#
_cell.length_a   1.000
_cell.length_b   1.000
_cell.length_c   1.000
_cell.angle_alpha   90.00
_cell.angle_beta   90.00
_cell.angle_gamma   90.00
#
_symmetry.space_group_name_H-M   'P 1'
#
loop_
_entity.id
_entity.type
_entity.pdbx_description
1 polymer ?
#
loop_
_entity_poly.entity_id
_entity_poly.type
_entity_poly.pdbx_seq_one_letter_code
_entity_poly.pdbx_strand_id
1 'polypeptide(L)'
;LALVRGLLENLWDTVHPQLHAAAANADPKGGGPLAQVKLLAPILYPGELFCAGANYWDHLNEMADIAERTTGKRPSMTKGAEPWFFLKNSASGIIATGVSARLPPFSKQVDWEAELGVVIGRKTRNISEERALDAVAGYVIINDLSARDLMKREGTPFIYDWVGQKCFEDSAPMGPWLTPAAYIGNPEDLSIRLWVNGVLKQDSNTGRMVHNAH
;
A
#
# COMPACT_ATOMS: atom_id res chain seq x y z
N LEU A 1 8.57 10.49 -16.51
CA LEU A 1 8.20 9.32 -15.67
C LEU A 1 9.45 8.55 -15.20
N ALA A 2 10.37 8.21 -16.08
CA ALA A 2 11.68 7.64 -15.69
C ALA A 2 12.49 8.59 -14.77
N LEU A 3 12.27 9.88 -14.87
CA LEU A 3 12.93 10.88 -14.03
C LEU A 3 12.48 10.76 -12.56
N VAL A 4 11.18 10.65 -12.28
CA VAL A 4 10.68 10.56 -10.89
C VAL A 4 11.21 9.29 -10.20
N ARG A 5 11.22 8.15 -10.90
CA ARG A 5 11.81 6.93 -10.38
C ARG A 5 13.30 7.09 -10.07
N GLY A 6 14.07 7.63 -10.99
CA GLY A 6 15.50 7.89 -10.79
C GLY A 6 15.78 8.85 -9.63
N LEU A 7 14.92 9.85 -9.42
CA LEU A 7 14.99 10.78 -8.30
C LEU A 7 14.79 10.07 -6.96
N LEU A 8 13.79 9.21 -6.85
CA LEU A 8 13.50 8.47 -5.61
C LEU A 8 14.60 7.44 -5.30
N GLU A 9 15.03 6.66 -6.30
CA GLU A 9 15.97 5.55 -6.08
C GLU A 9 17.41 6.00 -5.81
N ASN A 10 17.85 7.14 -6.35
CA ASN A 10 19.25 7.53 -6.34
C ASN A 10 19.56 8.96 -5.91
N LEU A 11 18.58 9.86 -5.94
CA LEU A 11 18.79 11.30 -5.75
C LEU A 11 17.86 11.90 -4.67
N TRP A 12 17.14 11.09 -3.92
CA TRP A 12 16.15 11.59 -2.95
C TRP A 12 16.77 12.59 -1.97
N ASP A 13 17.92 12.27 -1.39
CA ASP A 13 18.61 13.15 -0.44
C ASP A 13 19.07 14.49 -1.03
N THR A 14 19.29 14.53 -2.34
CA THR A 14 19.68 15.75 -3.05
C THR A 14 18.47 16.57 -3.47
N VAL A 15 17.40 15.92 -3.90
CA VAL A 15 16.25 16.57 -4.53
C VAL A 15 15.21 17.00 -3.50
N HIS A 16 14.99 16.21 -2.45
CA HIS A 16 13.99 16.52 -1.44
C HIS A 16 14.19 17.91 -0.79
N PRO A 17 15.42 18.33 -0.37
CA PRO A 17 15.64 19.69 0.14
C PRO A 17 15.34 20.77 -0.89
N GLN A 18 15.61 20.53 -2.18
CA GLN A 18 15.30 21.49 -3.25
C GLN A 18 13.80 21.61 -3.48
N LEU A 19 13.06 20.51 -3.48
CA LEU A 19 11.60 20.51 -3.56
C LEU A 19 10.97 21.21 -2.37
N HIS A 20 11.49 20.98 -1.17
CA HIS A 20 11.03 21.66 0.05
C HIS A 20 11.25 23.17 -0.04
N ALA A 21 12.43 23.61 -0.46
CA ALA A 21 12.74 25.02 -0.65
C ALA A 21 11.86 25.68 -1.73
N ALA A 22 11.64 24.98 -2.85
CA ALA A 22 10.75 25.43 -3.91
C ALA A 22 9.30 25.57 -3.42
N ALA A 23 8.80 24.59 -2.66
CA ALA A 23 7.46 24.65 -2.08
C ALA A 23 7.30 25.81 -1.08
N ALA A 24 8.31 26.04 -0.23
CA ALA A 24 8.30 27.13 0.76
C ALA A 24 8.31 28.53 0.10
N ASN A 25 8.88 28.65 -1.09
CA ASN A 25 8.96 29.90 -1.86
C ASN A 25 7.88 30.02 -2.95
N ALA A 26 7.00 29.03 -3.10
CA ALA A 26 5.95 29.06 -4.10
C ALA A 26 4.90 30.13 -3.77
N ASP A 27 4.51 30.89 -4.78
CA ASP A 27 3.36 31.80 -4.66
C ASP A 27 2.06 30.96 -4.64
N PRO A 28 1.31 30.95 -3.52
CA PRO A 28 0.05 30.20 -3.47
C PRO A 28 -0.98 30.64 -4.52
N LYS A 29 -0.84 31.86 -5.04
CA LYS A 29 -1.71 32.41 -6.10
C LYS A 29 -1.27 32.00 -7.51
N GLY A 30 -0.04 31.52 -7.66
CA GLY A 30 0.51 31.03 -8.93
C GLY A 30 0.04 29.63 -9.33
N GLY A 31 -0.67 28.92 -8.44
CA GLY A 31 -1.23 27.61 -8.69
C GLY A 31 -2.60 27.66 -9.38
N GLY A 32 -2.97 26.55 -10.02
CA GLY A 32 -4.33 26.36 -10.56
C GLY A 32 -5.21 25.50 -9.64
N PRO A 33 -6.55 25.53 -9.81
CA PRO A 33 -7.45 24.66 -9.07
C PRO A 33 -7.14 23.18 -9.31
N LEU A 34 -7.09 22.38 -8.24
CA LEU A 34 -6.85 20.93 -8.34
C LEU A 34 -7.86 20.24 -9.27
N ALA A 35 -9.10 20.73 -9.32
CA ALA A 35 -10.15 20.21 -10.21
C ALA A 35 -9.84 20.36 -11.72
N GLN A 36 -8.87 21.20 -12.09
CA GLN A 36 -8.45 21.42 -13.48
C GLN A 36 -7.25 20.57 -13.89
N VAL A 37 -6.70 19.76 -12.98
CA VAL A 37 -5.55 18.90 -13.26
C VAL A 37 -5.93 17.43 -13.11
N LYS A 38 -5.32 16.59 -13.93
CA LYS A 38 -5.40 15.14 -13.80
C LYS A 38 -4.21 14.65 -12.99
N LEU A 39 -4.46 14.18 -11.79
CA LEU A 39 -3.42 13.53 -10.99
C LEU A 39 -3.03 12.19 -11.63
N LEU A 40 -1.74 11.93 -11.67
CA LEU A 40 -1.20 10.60 -11.93
C LEU A 40 -0.88 9.93 -10.59
N ALA A 41 -0.68 8.62 -10.59
CA ALA A 41 -0.13 7.97 -9.41
C ALA A 41 1.23 8.60 -9.07
N PRO A 42 1.51 8.87 -7.78
CA PRO A 42 2.73 9.58 -7.38
C PRO A 42 4.00 8.80 -7.74
N ILE A 43 3.89 7.47 -7.82
CA ILE A 43 4.97 6.60 -8.28
C ILE A 43 4.40 5.70 -9.36
N LEU A 44 4.94 5.85 -10.57
CA LEU A 44 4.60 5.00 -11.70
C LEU A 44 5.75 4.03 -11.97
N TYR A 45 5.40 2.76 -12.10
CA TYR A 45 6.35 1.69 -12.40
C TYR A 45 7.50 1.58 -11.39
N PRO A 46 7.21 1.41 -10.07
CA PRO A 46 8.25 1.07 -9.11
C PRO A 46 8.92 -0.25 -9.52
N GLY A 47 10.12 -0.50 -9.03
CA GLY A 47 10.81 -1.76 -9.28
C GLY A 47 9.97 -2.94 -8.84
N GLU A 48 9.57 -2.91 -7.57
CA GLU A 48 8.75 -3.95 -6.95
C GLU A 48 7.66 -3.30 -6.08
N LEU A 49 6.54 -3.99 -5.91
CA LEU A 49 5.49 -3.66 -4.97
C LEU A 49 5.25 -4.86 -4.05
N PHE A 50 5.93 -4.85 -2.91
CA PHE A 50 5.75 -5.83 -1.85
C PHE A 50 4.58 -5.45 -0.96
N CYS A 51 3.76 -6.42 -0.59
CA CYS A 51 2.68 -6.25 0.37
C CYS A 51 2.88 -7.24 1.53
N ALA A 52 2.83 -6.74 2.77
CA ALA A 52 2.91 -7.57 3.96
C ALA A 52 1.57 -8.26 4.21
N GLY A 53 1.56 -9.60 4.16
CA GLY A 53 0.34 -10.37 4.31
C GLY A 53 -0.13 -10.44 5.76
N ALA A 54 -1.45 -10.24 5.98
CA ALA A 54 -2.12 -10.34 7.28
C ALA A 54 -1.42 -9.53 8.39
N ASN A 55 -0.96 -8.33 8.07
CA ASN A 55 -0.12 -7.52 8.95
C ASN A 55 -0.89 -6.59 9.90
N TYR A 56 -2.17 -6.85 10.17
CA TYR A 56 -2.97 -6.10 11.14
C TYR A 56 -3.68 -7.03 12.11
N TRP A 57 -3.63 -6.73 13.41
CA TRP A 57 -4.34 -7.48 14.43
C TRP A 57 -5.85 -7.51 14.21
N ASP A 58 -6.44 -6.42 13.69
CA ASP A 58 -7.84 -6.36 13.34
C ASP A 58 -8.20 -7.40 12.29
N HIS A 59 -7.38 -7.49 11.21
CA HIS A 59 -7.58 -8.46 10.15
C HIS A 59 -7.36 -9.90 10.63
N LEU A 60 -6.34 -10.15 11.44
CA LEU A 60 -6.12 -11.48 12.03
C LEU A 60 -7.32 -11.93 12.89
N ASN A 61 -7.87 -11.02 13.70
CA ASN A 61 -9.03 -11.31 14.52
C ASN A 61 -10.28 -11.58 13.66
N GLU A 62 -10.50 -10.80 12.60
CA GLU A 62 -11.60 -11.02 11.64
C GLU A 62 -11.45 -12.38 10.95
N MET A 63 -10.26 -12.76 10.51
CA MET A 63 -9.97 -14.10 9.95
C MET A 63 -10.29 -15.20 10.97
N ALA A 64 -9.94 -15.02 12.25
CA ALA A 64 -10.25 -15.96 13.30
C ALA A 64 -11.75 -16.10 13.52
N ASP A 65 -12.50 -14.99 13.52
CA ASP A 65 -13.96 -14.97 13.64
C ASP A 65 -14.65 -15.67 12.45
N ILE A 66 -14.14 -15.48 11.23
CA ILE A 66 -14.65 -16.16 10.04
C ILE A 66 -14.37 -17.67 10.15
N ALA A 67 -13.16 -18.06 10.55
CA ALA A 67 -12.79 -19.47 10.71
C ALA A 67 -13.67 -20.14 11.77
N GLU A 68 -13.92 -19.49 12.91
CA GLU A 68 -14.78 -19.99 13.96
C GLU A 68 -16.22 -20.22 13.46
N ARG A 69 -16.78 -19.25 12.74
CA ARG A 69 -18.13 -19.36 12.16
C ARG A 69 -18.24 -20.47 11.11
N THR A 70 -17.18 -20.73 10.36
CA THR A 70 -17.20 -21.71 9.24
C THR A 70 -16.79 -23.12 9.65
N THR A 71 -15.91 -23.25 10.66
CA THR A 71 -15.33 -24.55 11.07
C THR A 71 -15.69 -24.98 12.48
N GLY A 72 -16.34 -24.08 13.26
CA GLY A 72 -16.61 -24.30 14.68
C GLY A 72 -15.37 -24.17 15.58
N LYS A 73 -14.21 -23.78 15.04
CA LYS A 73 -12.95 -23.64 15.78
C LYS A 73 -12.33 -22.28 15.52
N ARG A 74 -12.03 -21.53 16.59
CA ARG A 74 -11.29 -20.29 16.54
C ARG A 74 -9.78 -20.60 16.56
N PRO A 75 -9.02 -20.29 15.50
CA PRO A 75 -7.57 -20.43 15.54
C PRO A 75 -6.96 -19.39 16.49
N SER A 76 -5.89 -19.78 17.19
CA SER A 76 -5.07 -18.82 17.93
C SER A 76 -4.23 -18.01 16.95
N MET A 77 -4.43 -16.71 16.94
CA MET A 77 -3.61 -15.79 16.14
C MET A 77 -2.45 -15.28 16.99
N THR A 78 -1.25 -15.56 16.52
CA THR A 78 -0.01 -15.14 17.18
C THR A 78 0.85 -14.40 16.18
N LYS A 79 1.67 -13.46 16.69
CA LYS A 79 2.71 -12.84 15.87
C LYS A 79 3.68 -13.94 15.39
N GLY A 80 3.84 -14.06 14.09
CA GLY A 80 4.92 -14.88 13.51
C GLY A 80 6.29 -14.28 13.84
N ALA A 81 7.34 -15.09 13.74
CA ALA A 81 8.72 -14.62 13.96
C ALA A 81 9.12 -13.60 12.88
N GLU A 82 8.68 -13.84 11.64
CA GLU A 82 9.00 -13.03 10.46
C GLU A 82 7.72 -12.60 9.75
N PRO A 83 7.66 -11.37 9.18
CA PRO A 83 6.61 -11.00 8.25
C PRO A 83 6.73 -11.82 6.97
N TRP A 84 5.60 -12.12 6.33
CA TRP A 84 5.59 -12.71 5.01
C TRP A 84 5.02 -11.74 3.99
N PHE A 85 5.48 -11.87 2.75
CA PHE A 85 5.16 -10.92 1.69
C PHE A 85 4.61 -11.62 0.45
N PHE A 86 3.75 -10.90 -0.26
CA PHE A 86 3.38 -11.21 -1.64
C PHE A 86 3.67 -9.99 -2.51
N LEU A 87 3.54 -10.16 -3.82
CA LEU A 87 3.75 -9.09 -4.79
C LEU A 87 2.43 -8.65 -5.41
N LYS A 88 2.36 -7.38 -5.79
CA LYS A 88 1.39 -6.89 -6.77
C LYS A 88 2.12 -6.47 -8.05
N ASN A 89 1.38 -6.47 -9.17
CA ASN A 89 1.97 -6.04 -10.42
C ASN A 89 2.25 -4.52 -10.39
N SER A 90 3.51 -4.15 -10.44
CA SER A 90 3.94 -2.75 -10.40
C SER A 90 3.70 -2.01 -11.72
N ALA A 91 3.62 -2.72 -12.84
CA ALA A 91 3.48 -2.12 -14.16
C ALA A 91 2.02 -1.90 -14.57
N SER A 92 1.15 -2.89 -14.37
CA SER A 92 -0.26 -2.82 -14.78
C SER A 92 -1.24 -2.69 -13.61
N GLY A 93 -0.78 -2.90 -12.37
CA GLY A 93 -1.64 -2.81 -11.18
C GLY A 93 -1.88 -1.39 -10.70
N ILE A 94 -0.91 -0.49 -10.87
CA ILE A 94 -0.98 0.86 -10.31
C ILE A 94 -1.82 1.78 -11.20
N ILE A 95 -2.84 2.38 -10.59
CA ILE A 95 -3.64 3.46 -11.20
C ILE A 95 -3.72 4.66 -10.26
N ALA A 96 -4.01 5.82 -10.84
CA ALA A 96 -4.07 7.08 -10.12
C ALA A 96 -5.40 7.26 -9.36
N THR A 97 -5.40 8.20 -8.42
CA THR A 97 -6.62 8.69 -7.76
C THR A 97 -7.64 9.21 -8.80
N GLY A 98 -8.89 8.82 -8.63
CA GLY A 98 -9.99 9.23 -9.51
C GLY A 98 -10.09 8.43 -10.83
N VAL A 99 -9.20 7.45 -11.06
CA VAL A 99 -9.30 6.53 -12.20
C VAL A 99 -10.17 5.34 -11.79
N SER A 100 -11.07 4.94 -12.68
CA SER A 100 -11.89 3.74 -12.47
C SER A 100 -11.05 2.48 -12.65
N ALA A 101 -11.02 1.62 -11.63
CA ALA A 101 -10.40 0.31 -11.71
C ALA A 101 -11.24 -0.63 -12.58
N ARG A 102 -10.61 -1.36 -13.48
CA ARG A 102 -11.25 -2.43 -14.25
C ARG A 102 -11.27 -3.70 -13.41
N LEU A 103 -12.44 -4.05 -12.93
CA LEU A 103 -12.58 -5.29 -12.19
C LEU A 103 -12.40 -6.50 -13.12
N PRO A 104 -11.68 -7.56 -12.68
CA PRO A 104 -11.47 -8.72 -13.52
C PRO A 104 -12.79 -9.44 -13.79
N PRO A 105 -13.13 -9.75 -15.06
CA PRO A 105 -14.42 -10.33 -15.43
C PRO A 105 -14.62 -11.75 -14.88
N PHE A 106 -13.55 -12.41 -14.46
CA PHE A 106 -13.54 -13.76 -13.93
C PHE A 106 -13.67 -13.81 -12.39
N SER A 107 -13.72 -12.66 -11.69
CA SER A 107 -13.95 -12.59 -10.25
C SER A 107 -15.31 -11.94 -9.96
N LYS A 108 -15.99 -12.45 -8.94
CA LYS A 108 -17.25 -11.90 -8.41
C LYS A 108 -17.11 -11.36 -6.99
N GLN A 109 -15.92 -11.44 -6.42
CA GLN A 109 -15.63 -11.08 -5.03
C GLN A 109 -14.37 -10.23 -4.95
N VAL A 110 -14.39 -9.07 -5.64
CA VAL A 110 -13.32 -8.08 -5.49
C VAL A 110 -13.56 -7.27 -4.24
N ASP A 111 -12.60 -7.28 -3.36
CA ASP A 111 -12.60 -6.62 -2.06
C ASP A 111 -11.57 -5.47 -2.05
N TRP A 112 -11.73 -4.56 -1.09
CA TRP A 112 -10.86 -3.41 -0.86
C TRP A 112 -9.98 -3.65 0.36
N GLU A 113 -8.79 -3.06 0.36
CA GLU A 113 -7.86 -3.04 1.50
C GLU A 113 -7.12 -1.69 1.47
N ALA A 114 -7.55 -0.70 2.27
CA ALA A 114 -6.81 0.55 2.42
C ALA A 114 -5.53 0.29 3.23
N GLU A 115 -4.39 0.67 2.65
CA GLU A 115 -3.07 0.33 3.15
C GLU A 115 -2.16 1.57 3.25
N LEU A 116 -1.22 1.54 4.20
CA LEU A 116 -0.09 2.44 4.24
C LEU A 116 1.02 1.91 3.33
N GLY A 117 1.27 2.58 2.22
CA GLY A 117 2.42 2.30 1.37
C GLY A 117 3.68 3.01 1.88
N VAL A 118 4.75 2.24 2.09
CA VAL A 118 6.08 2.76 2.46
C VAL A 118 6.94 2.84 1.21
N VAL A 119 7.45 4.03 0.89
CA VAL A 119 8.25 4.26 -0.30
C VAL A 119 9.73 4.31 0.07
N ILE A 120 10.48 3.34 -0.43
CA ILE A 120 11.93 3.28 -0.24
C ILE A 120 12.62 4.25 -1.21
N GLY A 121 13.40 5.17 -0.67
CA GLY A 121 14.08 6.25 -1.40
C GLY A 121 15.59 6.09 -1.49
N ARG A 122 16.13 5.00 -0.98
CA ARG A 122 17.57 4.72 -1.02
C ARG A 122 17.84 3.26 -1.32
N LYS A 123 18.84 2.98 -2.11
CA LYS A 123 19.31 1.62 -2.31
C LYS A 123 19.98 1.12 -1.03
N THR A 124 19.40 0.12 -0.42
CA THR A 124 19.87 -0.46 0.85
C THR A 124 20.02 -1.97 0.74
N ARG A 125 20.87 -2.54 1.59
CA ARG A 125 21.03 -3.98 1.73
C ARG A 125 21.52 -4.29 3.14
N ASN A 126 20.87 -5.25 3.81
CA ASN A 126 21.26 -5.72 5.16
C ASN A 126 21.39 -4.57 6.17
N ILE A 127 20.47 -3.62 6.14
CA ILE A 127 20.39 -2.57 7.16
C ILE A 127 19.75 -3.14 8.43
N SER A 128 20.13 -2.60 9.59
CA SER A 128 19.50 -3.02 10.84
C SER A 128 18.11 -2.42 11.00
N GLU A 129 17.28 -3.03 11.83
CA GLU A 129 15.92 -2.57 12.15
C GLU A 129 15.91 -1.12 12.63
N GLU A 130 16.85 -0.73 13.51
CA GLU A 130 16.94 0.64 14.05
C GLU A 130 17.21 1.70 12.97
N ARG A 131 17.72 1.28 11.83
CA ARG A 131 18.03 2.15 10.69
C ARG A 131 17.08 1.99 9.51
N ALA A 132 16.09 1.12 9.63
CA ALA A 132 15.20 0.82 8.51
C ALA A 132 14.48 2.07 7.98
N LEU A 133 14.01 2.94 8.87
CA LEU A 133 13.33 4.18 8.49
C LEU A 133 14.24 5.21 7.80
N ASP A 134 15.58 5.10 7.94
CA ASP A 134 16.52 5.96 7.20
C ASP A 134 16.40 5.76 5.68
N ALA A 135 15.91 4.59 5.24
CA ALA A 135 15.73 4.28 3.84
C ALA A 135 14.42 4.83 3.25
N VAL A 136 13.50 5.30 4.07
CA VAL A 136 12.16 5.71 3.67
C VAL A 136 12.17 7.13 3.09
N ALA A 137 11.71 7.28 1.85
CA ALA A 137 11.46 8.59 1.23
C ALA A 137 10.16 9.22 1.73
N GLY A 138 9.14 8.41 1.95
CA GLY A 138 7.82 8.86 2.39
C GLY A 138 6.77 7.78 2.33
N TYR A 139 5.53 8.21 2.43
CA TYR A 139 4.36 7.34 2.56
C TYR A 139 3.30 7.71 1.54
N VAL A 140 2.51 6.72 1.12
CA VAL A 140 1.44 6.85 0.14
C VAL A 140 0.26 5.98 0.55
N ILE A 141 -0.95 6.36 0.17
CA ILE A 141 -2.12 5.50 0.33
C ILE A 141 -2.18 4.55 -0.86
N ILE A 142 -2.40 3.28 -0.59
CA ILE A 142 -2.65 2.24 -1.59
C ILE A 142 -3.95 1.52 -1.24
N ASN A 143 -4.69 1.10 -2.26
CA ASN A 143 -5.79 0.17 -2.11
C ASN A 143 -5.36 -1.18 -2.69
N ASP A 144 -5.13 -2.17 -1.83
CA ASP A 144 -4.77 -3.53 -2.25
C ASP A 144 -6.02 -4.32 -2.67
N LEU A 145 -6.56 -4.00 -3.85
CA LEU A 145 -7.73 -4.70 -4.38
C LEU A 145 -7.45 -6.19 -4.55
N SER A 146 -8.39 -7.01 -4.06
CA SER A 146 -8.20 -8.44 -3.89
C SER A 146 -9.38 -9.22 -4.47
N ALA A 147 -9.13 -10.12 -5.42
CA ALA A 147 -10.13 -11.05 -5.94
C ALA A 147 -10.23 -12.27 -5.03
N ARG A 148 -11.07 -12.20 -3.99
CA ARG A 148 -11.13 -13.18 -2.90
C ARG A 148 -11.48 -14.60 -3.35
N ASP A 149 -12.31 -14.73 -4.37
CA ASP A 149 -12.70 -16.03 -4.96
C ASP A 149 -11.58 -16.69 -5.77
N LEU A 150 -10.49 -15.99 -6.05
CA LEU A 150 -9.32 -16.53 -6.74
C LEU A 150 -8.18 -16.93 -5.78
N MET A 151 -8.36 -16.71 -4.49
CA MET A 151 -7.32 -16.99 -3.49
C MET A 151 -6.95 -18.47 -3.42
N LYS A 152 -7.92 -19.38 -3.64
CA LYS A 152 -7.71 -20.82 -3.55
C LYS A 152 -7.97 -21.49 -4.88
N ARG A 153 -7.09 -22.41 -5.25
CA ARG A 153 -7.26 -23.28 -6.41
C ARG A 153 -7.35 -24.72 -5.96
N GLU A 154 -8.50 -25.32 -6.20
CA GLU A 154 -8.68 -26.77 -5.96
C GLU A 154 -7.89 -27.58 -6.98
N GLY A 155 -7.42 -28.76 -6.55
CA GLY A 155 -6.72 -29.71 -7.43
C GLY A 155 -5.28 -29.34 -7.79
N THR A 156 -4.70 -28.32 -7.14
CA THR A 156 -3.29 -27.97 -7.30
C THR A 156 -2.49 -28.30 -6.04
N PRO A 157 -1.18 -28.64 -6.15
CA PRO A 157 -0.34 -28.92 -4.98
C PRO A 157 -0.16 -27.69 -4.07
N PHE A 158 -0.31 -26.47 -4.62
CA PHE A 158 -0.24 -25.21 -3.89
C PHE A 158 -1.63 -24.58 -3.85
N ILE A 159 -2.26 -24.59 -2.68
CA ILE A 159 -3.65 -24.21 -2.48
C ILE A 159 -3.87 -22.71 -2.77
N TYR A 160 -2.90 -21.85 -2.46
CA TYR A 160 -3.03 -20.41 -2.57
C TYR A 160 -2.48 -19.88 -3.90
N ASP A 161 -3.29 -19.07 -4.59
CA ASP A 161 -2.91 -18.35 -5.81
C ASP A 161 -2.85 -16.84 -5.53
N TRP A 162 -1.71 -16.38 -5.07
CA TRP A 162 -1.49 -14.96 -4.78
C TRP A 162 -1.48 -14.11 -6.05
N VAL A 163 -1.03 -14.64 -7.18
CA VAL A 163 -1.02 -13.93 -8.46
C VAL A 163 -2.44 -13.72 -8.96
N GLY A 164 -3.26 -14.78 -8.99
CA GLY A 164 -4.67 -14.69 -9.38
C GLY A 164 -5.46 -13.71 -8.52
N GLN A 165 -5.21 -13.75 -7.20
CA GLN A 165 -5.93 -12.92 -6.24
C GLN A 165 -5.50 -11.44 -6.30
N LYS A 166 -4.19 -11.14 -6.42
CA LYS A 166 -3.61 -9.83 -6.10
C LYS A 166 -3.00 -9.10 -7.30
N CYS A 167 -2.68 -9.79 -8.40
CA CYS A 167 -1.89 -9.22 -9.51
C CYS A 167 -2.72 -8.92 -10.78
N PHE A 168 -4.03 -8.76 -10.68
CA PHE A 168 -4.83 -8.33 -11.83
C PHE A 168 -4.61 -6.86 -12.16
N GLU A 169 -4.98 -6.47 -13.37
CA GLU A 169 -4.85 -5.09 -13.85
C GLU A 169 -5.63 -4.12 -12.97
N ASP A 170 -5.12 -2.91 -12.75
CA ASP A 170 -5.69 -1.86 -11.90
C ASP A 170 -5.86 -2.25 -10.42
N SER A 171 -5.22 -3.32 -9.96
CA SER A 171 -5.40 -3.86 -8.61
C SER A 171 -4.74 -3.07 -7.48
N ALA A 172 -3.99 -2.00 -7.79
CA ALA A 172 -3.27 -1.17 -6.83
C ALA A 172 -3.49 0.34 -7.04
N PRO A 173 -4.71 0.86 -6.88
CA PRO A 173 -4.92 2.31 -6.85
C PRO A 173 -4.01 2.97 -5.82
N MET A 174 -3.23 3.99 -6.26
CA MET A 174 -2.20 4.63 -5.44
C MET A 174 -2.31 6.16 -5.52
N GLY A 175 -2.29 6.83 -4.38
CA GLY A 175 -2.26 8.30 -4.33
C GLY A 175 -3.09 8.89 -3.20
N PRO A 176 -3.42 10.20 -3.25
CA PRO A 176 -3.21 11.11 -4.39
C PRO A 176 -1.77 11.61 -4.55
N TRP A 177 -0.95 11.58 -3.49
CA TRP A 177 0.43 12.06 -3.50
C TRP A 177 1.33 11.21 -2.61
N LEU A 178 2.63 11.39 -2.74
CA LEU A 178 3.65 10.91 -1.81
C LEU A 178 3.85 11.97 -0.73
N THR A 179 3.66 11.61 0.53
CA THR A 179 4.00 12.46 1.68
C THR A 179 5.43 12.14 2.11
N PRO A 180 6.39 13.08 2.01
CA PRO A 180 7.76 12.82 2.47
C PRO A 180 7.80 12.44 3.95
N ALA A 181 8.70 11.50 4.31
CA ALA A 181 8.82 10.96 5.66
C ALA A 181 9.03 12.05 6.73
N ALA A 182 9.73 13.14 6.37
CA ALA A 182 9.98 14.27 7.26
C ALA A 182 8.70 14.98 7.77
N TYR A 183 7.55 14.79 7.10
CA TYR A 183 6.26 15.36 7.51
C TYR A 183 5.38 14.38 8.29
N ILE A 184 5.84 13.15 8.46
CA ILE A 184 5.14 12.12 9.24
C ILE A 184 5.92 11.93 10.55
N GLY A 185 5.32 12.35 11.66
CA GLY A 185 5.99 12.28 12.97
C GLY A 185 6.18 10.85 13.46
N ASN A 186 5.11 10.04 13.39
CA ASN A 186 5.15 8.62 13.76
C ASN A 186 4.34 7.80 12.75
N PRO A 187 4.98 7.00 11.91
CA PRO A 187 4.28 6.15 10.93
C PRO A 187 3.47 5.02 11.59
N GLU A 188 3.69 4.75 12.86
CA GLU A 188 2.98 3.73 13.66
C GLU A 188 1.79 4.30 14.44
N ASP A 189 1.38 5.53 14.18
CA ASP A 189 0.19 6.14 14.79
C ASP A 189 -0.58 6.99 13.77
N LEU A 190 -0.94 6.35 12.65
CA LEU A 190 -1.74 6.96 11.58
C LEU A 190 -3.11 6.29 11.51
N SER A 191 -4.16 7.09 11.50
CA SER A 191 -5.52 6.60 11.25
C SER A 191 -5.67 6.16 9.79
N ILE A 192 -6.20 4.95 9.57
CA ILE A 192 -6.55 4.42 8.25
C ILE A 192 -8.05 4.20 8.19
N ARG A 193 -8.73 4.84 7.23
CA ARG A 193 -10.17 4.70 7.02
C ARG A 193 -10.52 4.55 5.56
N LEU A 194 -11.55 3.75 5.30
CA LEU A 194 -12.09 3.56 3.96
C LEU A 194 -13.61 3.58 3.98
N TRP A 195 -14.18 4.27 3.01
CA TRP A 195 -15.63 4.32 2.79
C TRP A 195 -15.97 3.76 1.42
N VAL A 196 -17.04 3.00 1.33
CA VAL A 196 -17.65 2.54 0.09
C VAL A 196 -19.06 3.11 0.01
N ASN A 197 -19.35 3.90 -1.02
CA ASN A 197 -20.66 4.56 -1.20
C ASN A 197 -21.12 5.34 0.05
N GLY A 198 -20.18 6.03 0.71
CA GLY A 198 -20.45 6.82 1.91
C GLY A 198 -20.56 6.01 3.22
N VAL A 199 -20.45 4.68 3.15
CA VAL A 199 -20.48 3.81 4.34
C VAL A 199 -19.07 3.48 4.77
N LEU A 200 -18.71 3.75 6.03
CA LEU A 200 -17.43 3.37 6.61
C LEU A 200 -17.29 1.85 6.61
N LYS A 201 -16.24 1.33 5.99
CA LYS A 201 -15.95 -0.09 5.82
C LYS A 201 -14.68 -0.55 6.51
N GLN A 202 -13.71 0.35 6.63
CA GLN A 202 -12.47 0.09 7.34
C GLN A 202 -12.17 1.29 8.24
N ASP A 203 -11.86 1.02 9.51
CA ASP A 203 -11.44 2.02 10.51
C ASP A 203 -10.41 1.36 11.43
N SER A 204 -9.15 1.75 11.27
CA SER A 204 -8.03 1.19 12.00
C SER A 204 -6.93 2.24 12.21
N ASN A 205 -5.81 1.81 12.77
CA ASN A 205 -4.64 2.63 13.01
C ASN A 205 -3.38 1.80 12.71
N THR A 206 -2.34 2.41 12.16
CA THR A 206 -1.07 1.74 11.85
C THR A 206 -0.38 1.16 13.09
N GLY A 207 -0.66 1.67 14.29
CA GLY A 207 -0.22 1.08 15.56
C GLY A 207 -0.79 -0.32 15.84
N ARG A 208 -1.73 -0.79 15.02
CA ARG A 208 -2.28 -2.16 15.09
C ARG A 208 -1.58 -3.13 14.14
N MET A 209 -0.51 -2.71 13.47
CA MET A 209 0.33 -3.62 12.70
C MET A 209 0.93 -4.71 13.60
N VAL A 210 1.01 -5.93 13.06
CA VAL A 210 1.66 -7.09 13.71
C VAL A 210 3.17 -6.93 13.67
N HIS A 211 3.68 -6.53 12.51
CA HIS A 211 5.07 -6.13 12.27
C HIS A 211 5.05 -4.67 11.81
N ASN A 212 5.80 -3.84 12.48
CA ASN A 212 5.88 -2.40 12.23
C ASN A 212 6.66 -2.07 10.94
N ALA A 213 6.85 -0.77 10.67
CA ALA A 213 7.52 -0.31 9.45
C ALA A 213 9.07 -0.31 9.56
N HIS A 214 9.61 -0.73 10.70
CA HIS A 214 11.07 -0.84 10.91
C HIS A 214 11.70 -2.02 10.23
#